data_b9a4743253cbf9b68f96e362cf81d59b
#
_entry.id   b9a4743253cbf9b68f96e362cf81d59b
#
_cell.length_a   1.000
_cell.length_b   1.000
_cell.length_c   1.000
_cell.angle_alpha   90.00
_cell.angle_beta   90.00
_cell.angle_gamma   90.00
#
_symmetry.space_group_name_H-M   'P 1'
#
loop_
_entity.id
_entity.type
_entity.pdbx_description
1 polymer ?
#
loop_
_entity_poly.entity_id
_entity_poly.type
_entity_poly.pdbx_seq_one_letter_code
_entity_poly.pdbx_strand_id
1 'polypeptide(L)'
;DLDFDVWAPVWWYNPGIQDRTNQLILEFESSDSMSRWINAMRLGKNIVIPDMNAIKEENPEAYAVYERLFVQSLIAVPFIPSPTGFLVIRNPSRYIDRSSMLSALAHVLHHAMAQQKAIESAKLAPTPDLVTSSKDVAINFFGDMEICTKKGILSERFFNSPKSSRVITYIILNPKTAHPPLEIYHALWPDECVEPEVAGRNIRGYIYRFRQAFSLICDYPLIESTPNGYRLNPNLNIITDVQQFDRLVEATRQSSSEFQKINLMKKAVKLYRGAMFRGAQDEHWIISQVNLYRLRYVSLVNDLLRALAETQDYACVQHYALNAAELMPGNLKAHYWLVVSTYHLGSIALAKNELLRAKEILTSEEYTILEDYLRKSEDVSWEKLIK
;
A
#
# COMPACT_ATOMS: atom_id res chain seq x y z
N ASP A 1 -10.25 0.48 -8.19
CA ASP A 1 -10.90 1.34 -9.17
C ASP A 1 -11.84 0.52 -9.99
N LEU A 2 -13.13 0.67 -9.73
CA LEU A 2 -14.18 0.31 -10.67
C LEU A 2 -14.53 1.52 -11.57
N ASP A 3 -13.65 2.48 -11.67
CA ASP A 3 -13.51 3.27 -12.87
C ASP A 3 -13.03 2.28 -13.90
N PHE A 4 -13.94 1.94 -14.82
CA PHE A 4 -13.72 1.01 -15.90
C PHE A 4 -12.78 1.61 -16.97
N ASP A 5 -11.69 2.19 -16.53
CA ASP A 5 -10.54 2.41 -17.39
C ASP A 5 -9.98 1.04 -17.70
N VAL A 6 -10.42 0.51 -18.83
CA VAL A 6 -9.83 -0.70 -19.41
C VAL A 6 -8.41 -0.34 -19.81
N TRP A 7 -7.52 -0.49 -18.84
CA TRP A 7 -6.11 -0.23 -19.04
C TRP A 7 -5.38 -1.55 -19.25
N ALA A 8 -4.70 -1.67 -20.35
CA ALA A 8 -3.84 -2.81 -20.63
C ALA A 8 -2.38 -2.38 -20.61
N PRO A 9 -1.71 -2.55 -19.45
CA PRO A 9 -0.33 -2.08 -19.24
C PRO A 9 0.70 -2.87 -20.04
N VAL A 10 0.36 -4.06 -20.52
CA VAL A 10 1.28 -4.94 -21.23
C VAL A 10 0.59 -5.55 -22.43
N TRP A 11 1.13 -5.28 -23.60
CA TRP A 11 0.71 -5.87 -24.87
C TRP A 11 1.88 -6.64 -25.48
N TRP A 12 1.56 -7.81 -26.01
CA TRP A 12 2.45 -8.55 -26.88
C TRP A 12 1.69 -8.95 -28.14
N TYR A 13 2.25 -8.74 -29.31
CA TYR A 13 1.63 -9.11 -30.61
C TYR A 13 2.68 -9.66 -31.55
N ASN A 14 2.19 -10.44 -32.51
CA ASN A 14 3.02 -10.96 -33.58
C ASN A 14 3.53 -9.78 -34.44
N PRO A 15 4.84 -9.67 -34.75
CA PRO A 15 5.43 -8.56 -35.52
C PRO A 15 4.80 -8.25 -36.88
N GLY A 16 3.97 -9.15 -37.41
CA GLY A 16 3.24 -8.94 -38.68
C GLY A 16 1.88 -8.24 -38.51
N ILE A 17 1.43 -7.91 -37.31
CA ILE A 17 0.12 -7.29 -37.04
C ILE A 17 0.31 -5.80 -36.75
N GLN A 18 -0.42 -4.97 -37.47
CA GLN A 18 -0.37 -3.51 -37.30
C GLN A 18 -0.97 -3.11 -35.96
N ASP A 19 -0.23 -2.33 -35.16
CA ASP A 19 -0.66 -1.85 -33.86
C ASP A 19 -1.80 -0.83 -33.99
N ARG A 20 -3.00 -1.20 -33.52
CA ARG A 20 -4.18 -0.33 -33.46
C ARG A 20 -4.68 -0.16 -32.02
N THR A 21 -3.84 -0.44 -31.08
CA THR A 21 -4.18 -0.64 -29.65
C THR A 21 -4.72 0.62 -28.96
N ASN A 22 -4.17 1.80 -29.28
CA ASN A 22 -4.51 3.03 -28.56
C ASN A 22 -5.92 3.58 -28.84
N GLN A 23 -6.56 3.19 -29.94
CA GLN A 23 -7.94 3.59 -30.24
C GLN A 23 -9.01 2.69 -29.62
N LEU A 24 -8.63 1.53 -29.07
CA LEU A 24 -9.51 0.42 -28.76
C LEU A 24 -9.93 0.38 -27.28
N ILE A 25 -9.22 1.07 -26.42
CA ILE A 25 -9.47 1.09 -24.95
C ILE A 25 -10.74 1.90 -24.65
N LEU A 26 -10.98 2.97 -25.40
CA LEU A 26 -12.12 3.88 -25.22
C LEU A 26 -13.47 3.34 -25.70
N GLU A 27 -13.49 2.28 -26.53
CA GLU A 27 -14.72 1.75 -27.13
C GLU A 27 -15.42 0.67 -26.29
N PHE A 28 -14.80 0.16 -25.23
CA PHE A 28 -15.41 -0.82 -24.31
C PHE A 28 -16.26 -0.19 -23.19
N GLU A 29 -16.50 1.11 -23.22
CA GLU A 29 -17.18 1.86 -22.14
C GLU A 29 -18.69 1.65 -22.06
N SER A 30 -19.33 0.91 -22.98
CA SER A 30 -20.77 0.62 -22.85
C SER A 30 -21.02 -0.51 -21.84
N SER A 31 -21.92 -0.28 -20.88
CA SER A 31 -22.21 -1.19 -19.76
C SER A 31 -22.64 -2.61 -20.19
N ASP A 32 -23.26 -2.78 -21.34
CA ASP A 32 -23.78 -4.07 -21.83
C ASP A 32 -22.71 -4.94 -22.48
N SER A 33 -21.73 -4.36 -23.16
CA SER A 33 -20.59 -5.11 -23.73
C SER A 33 -19.67 -5.68 -22.63
N MET A 34 -19.64 -5.08 -21.44
CA MET A 34 -18.80 -5.49 -20.31
C MET A 34 -19.47 -6.49 -19.36
N SER A 35 -20.77 -6.72 -19.44
CA SER A 35 -21.52 -7.57 -18.51
C SER A 35 -20.97 -9.00 -18.42
N ARG A 36 -20.56 -9.60 -19.55
CA ARG A 36 -19.94 -10.93 -19.59
C ARG A 36 -18.58 -10.97 -18.86
N TRP A 37 -17.78 -9.92 -19.01
CA TRP A 37 -16.47 -9.80 -18.37
C TRP A 37 -16.59 -9.62 -16.86
N ILE A 38 -17.50 -8.76 -16.42
CA ILE A 38 -17.79 -8.51 -14.99
C ILE A 38 -18.28 -9.80 -14.33
N ASN A 39 -19.20 -10.53 -14.97
CA ASN A 39 -19.71 -11.78 -14.43
C ASN A 39 -18.62 -12.87 -14.39
N ALA A 40 -17.80 -12.98 -15.42
CA ALA A 40 -16.69 -13.92 -15.45
C ALA A 40 -15.66 -13.60 -14.34
N MET A 41 -15.37 -12.32 -14.12
CA MET A 41 -14.48 -11.86 -13.05
C MET A 41 -15.03 -12.21 -11.66
N ARG A 42 -16.33 -11.93 -11.42
CA ARG A 42 -17.00 -12.26 -10.14
C ARG A 42 -16.98 -13.76 -9.82
N LEU A 43 -17.18 -14.58 -10.86
CA LEU A 43 -17.30 -16.04 -10.69
C LEU A 43 -15.94 -16.74 -10.80
N GLY A 44 -14.86 -16.02 -11.07
CA GLY A 44 -13.55 -16.61 -11.35
C GLY A 44 -13.55 -17.55 -12.57
N LYS A 45 -14.45 -17.32 -13.54
CA LYS A 45 -14.62 -18.20 -14.70
C LYS A 45 -13.86 -17.67 -15.91
N ASN A 46 -13.30 -18.58 -16.69
CA ASN A 46 -12.67 -18.27 -17.97
C ASN A 46 -13.74 -17.91 -19.01
N ILE A 47 -13.41 -16.96 -19.88
CA ILE A 47 -14.17 -16.66 -21.09
C ILE A 47 -13.45 -17.35 -22.25
N VAL A 48 -14.16 -18.23 -22.95
CA VAL A 48 -13.66 -18.87 -24.17
C VAL A 48 -14.70 -18.67 -25.26
N ILE A 49 -14.31 -18.00 -26.32
CA ILE A 49 -15.14 -17.73 -27.49
C ILE A 49 -14.39 -18.30 -28.70
N PRO A 50 -14.72 -19.52 -29.12
CA PRO A 50 -14.04 -20.18 -30.27
C PRO A 50 -14.33 -19.52 -31.61
N ASP A 51 -15.55 -19.01 -31.79
CA ASP A 51 -16.00 -18.28 -32.95
C ASP A 51 -16.84 -17.08 -32.52
N MET A 52 -16.39 -15.88 -32.88
CA MET A 52 -17.06 -14.64 -32.49
C MET A 52 -18.43 -14.48 -33.17
N ASN A 53 -18.66 -15.12 -34.30
CA ASN A 53 -19.98 -15.09 -34.94
C ASN A 53 -21.08 -15.73 -34.09
N ALA A 54 -20.72 -16.65 -33.20
CA ALA A 54 -21.68 -17.31 -32.30
C ALA A 54 -22.35 -16.34 -31.30
N ILE A 55 -21.68 -15.21 -30.96
CA ILE A 55 -22.23 -14.22 -30.02
C ILE A 55 -23.02 -13.11 -30.71
N LYS A 56 -23.08 -13.09 -32.03
CA LYS A 56 -23.74 -12.02 -32.80
C LYS A 56 -25.22 -11.89 -32.48
N GLU A 57 -25.90 -13.01 -32.24
CA GLU A 57 -27.33 -13.04 -31.87
C GLU A 57 -27.56 -12.78 -30.39
N GLU A 58 -26.63 -13.22 -29.53
CA GLU A 58 -26.73 -13.06 -28.06
C GLU A 58 -26.42 -11.63 -27.61
N ASN A 59 -25.41 -10.99 -28.19
CA ASN A 59 -24.97 -9.64 -27.82
C ASN A 59 -24.41 -8.89 -29.06
N PRO A 60 -25.30 -8.25 -29.87
CA PRO A 60 -24.89 -7.53 -31.08
C PRO A 60 -23.93 -6.37 -30.81
N GLU A 61 -24.07 -5.69 -29.66
CA GLU A 61 -23.18 -4.57 -29.28
C GLU A 61 -21.75 -5.04 -29.02
N ALA A 62 -21.61 -6.10 -28.22
CA ALA A 62 -20.29 -6.70 -27.98
C ALA A 62 -19.69 -7.25 -29.27
N TYR A 63 -20.51 -7.87 -30.14
CA TYR A 63 -20.05 -8.35 -31.45
C TYR A 63 -19.50 -7.21 -32.31
N ALA A 64 -20.18 -6.06 -32.39
CA ALA A 64 -19.72 -4.91 -33.17
C ALA A 64 -18.37 -4.36 -32.66
N VAL A 65 -18.13 -4.40 -31.37
CA VAL A 65 -16.83 -4.03 -30.80
C VAL A 65 -15.74 -5.03 -31.20
N TYR A 66 -16.00 -6.33 -31.04
CA TYR A 66 -15.01 -7.36 -31.44
C TYR A 66 -14.73 -7.38 -32.93
N GLU A 67 -15.72 -7.12 -33.78
CA GLU A 67 -15.56 -7.03 -35.24
C GLU A 67 -14.61 -5.88 -35.62
N ARG A 68 -14.78 -4.68 -35.01
CA ARG A 68 -13.84 -3.55 -35.19
C ARG A 68 -12.43 -3.88 -34.73
N LEU A 69 -12.29 -4.72 -33.68
CA LEU A 69 -11.04 -5.18 -33.14
C LEU A 69 -10.41 -6.33 -33.92
N PHE A 70 -11.05 -6.79 -34.98
CA PHE A 70 -10.64 -7.98 -35.77
C PHE A 70 -10.47 -9.24 -34.90
N VAL A 71 -11.27 -9.36 -33.82
CA VAL A 71 -11.26 -10.53 -32.94
C VAL A 71 -12.20 -11.58 -33.52
N GLN A 72 -11.64 -12.70 -33.95
CA GLN A 72 -12.38 -13.86 -34.50
C GLN A 72 -12.62 -14.90 -33.39
N SER A 73 -11.70 -15.00 -32.47
CA SER A 73 -11.76 -15.92 -31.31
C SER A 73 -11.03 -15.34 -30.13
N LEU A 74 -11.37 -15.79 -28.92
CA LEU A 74 -10.84 -15.19 -27.67
C LEU A 74 -10.75 -16.23 -26.55
N ILE A 75 -9.66 -16.17 -25.82
CA ILE A 75 -9.54 -16.78 -24.49
C ILE A 75 -9.19 -15.68 -23.50
N ALA A 76 -9.97 -15.53 -22.43
CA ALA A 76 -9.65 -14.64 -21.34
C ALA A 76 -9.77 -15.39 -20.01
N VAL A 77 -8.75 -15.26 -19.16
CA VAL A 77 -8.73 -15.87 -17.84
C VAL A 77 -8.52 -14.79 -16.79
N PRO A 78 -9.32 -14.76 -15.72
CA PRO A 78 -9.19 -13.76 -14.69
C PRO A 78 -7.95 -14.01 -13.83
N PHE A 79 -7.36 -12.95 -13.29
CA PHE A 79 -6.34 -13.06 -12.25
C PHE A 79 -7.01 -13.43 -10.92
N ILE A 80 -6.61 -14.57 -10.33
CA ILE A 80 -7.15 -15.11 -9.08
C ILE A 80 -5.98 -15.22 -8.09
N PRO A 81 -6.13 -14.91 -6.79
CA PRO A 81 -7.39 -14.72 -6.02
C PRO A 81 -7.96 -13.30 -6.02
N SER A 82 -7.23 -12.33 -6.48
CA SER A 82 -7.71 -10.93 -6.53
C SER A 82 -8.10 -10.58 -7.96
N PRO A 83 -9.39 -10.51 -8.30
CA PRO A 83 -9.84 -10.28 -9.67
C PRO A 83 -9.63 -8.82 -10.07
N THR A 84 -8.39 -8.50 -10.45
CA THR A 84 -7.96 -7.16 -10.88
C THR A 84 -7.91 -7.00 -12.40
N GLY A 85 -8.18 -8.06 -13.15
CA GLY A 85 -8.13 -8.04 -14.60
C GLY A 85 -8.12 -9.43 -15.24
N PHE A 86 -7.80 -9.47 -16.51
CA PHE A 86 -7.75 -10.69 -17.31
C PHE A 86 -6.43 -10.81 -18.07
N LEU A 87 -5.93 -12.03 -18.18
CA LEU A 87 -4.97 -12.40 -19.20
C LEU A 87 -5.74 -12.81 -20.46
N VAL A 88 -5.55 -12.10 -21.57
CA VAL A 88 -6.36 -12.25 -22.78
C VAL A 88 -5.49 -12.68 -23.96
N ILE A 89 -5.93 -13.70 -24.70
CA ILE A 89 -5.36 -14.07 -26.00
C ILE A 89 -6.43 -13.88 -27.06
N ARG A 90 -6.13 -13.07 -28.07
CA ARG A 90 -6.98 -12.84 -29.23
C ARG A 90 -6.49 -13.68 -30.37
N ASN A 91 -7.44 -14.27 -31.13
CA ASN A 91 -7.20 -15.09 -32.32
C ASN A 91 -6.12 -16.17 -32.10
N PRO A 92 -6.23 -17.01 -31.04
CA PRO A 92 -5.28 -18.09 -30.81
C PRO A 92 -5.27 -19.04 -32.01
N SER A 93 -4.11 -19.31 -32.58
CA SER A 93 -3.96 -20.22 -33.72
C SER A 93 -4.09 -21.70 -33.31
N ARG A 94 -3.95 -22.03 -32.06
CA ARG A 94 -4.00 -23.39 -31.49
C ARG A 94 -4.50 -23.37 -30.05
N TYR A 95 -5.00 -24.51 -29.56
CA TYR A 95 -5.31 -24.79 -28.16
C TYR A 95 -6.38 -23.88 -27.54
N ILE A 96 -7.37 -23.44 -28.33
CA ILE A 96 -8.45 -22.58 -27.82
C ILE A 96 -9.28 -23.25 -26.72
N ASP A 97 -9.31 -24.58 -26.68
CA ASP A 97 -9.97 -25.42 -25.67
C ASP A 97 -9.19 -25.58 -24.37
N ARG A 98 -7.92 -25.15 -24.32
CA ARG A 98 -7.02 -25.35 -23.17
C ARG A 98 -6.86 -24.10 -22.31
N SER A 99 -7.95 -23.47 -21.91
CA SER A 99 -7.93 -22.27 -21.05
C SER A 99 -7.28 -22.52 -19.68
N SER A 100 -7.23 -23.77 -19.21
CA SER A 100 -6.56 -24.13 -17.95
C SER A 100 -5.05 -23.84 -17.95
N MET A 101 -4.37 -24.02 -19.08
CA MET A 101 -2.94 -23.65 -19.20
C MET A 101 -2.75 -22.14 -19.07
N LEU A 102 -3.65 -21.36 -19.65
CA LEU A 102 -3.62 -19.90 -19.55
C LEU A 102 -3.94 -19.45 -18.11
N SER A 103 -4.82 -20.17 -17.39
CA SER A 103 -5.10 -19.91 -15.97
C SER A 103 -3.87 -20.11 -15.10
N ALA A 104 -3.08 -21.17 -15.34
CA ALA A 104 -1.82 -21.37 -14.63
C ALA A 104 -0.82 -20.24 -14.90
N LEU A 105 -0.70 -19.81 -16.16
CA LEU A 105 0.15 -18.67 -16.52
C LEU A 105 -0.35 -17.37 -15.90
N ALA A 106 -1.67 -17.12 -15.88
CA ALA A 106 -2.27 -15.96 -15.24
C ALA A 106 -1.94 -15.90 -13.74
N HIS A 107 -1.96 -17.04 -13.06
CA HIS A 107 -1.58 -17.13 -11.64
C HIS A 107 -0.11 -16.75 -11.41
N VAL A 108 0.80 -17.28 -12.22
CA VAL A 108 2.24 -16.95 -12.13
C VAL A 108 2.47 -15.46 -12.43
N LEU A 109 1.83 -14.92 -13.48
CA LEU A 109 1.94 -13.50 -13.83
C LEU A 109 1.36 -12.59 -12.73
N HIS A 110 0.21 -12.96 -12.15
CA HIS A 110 -0.37 -12.20 -11.03
C HIS A 110 0.59 -12.15 -9.84
N HIS A 111 1.19 -13.27 -9.47
CA HIS A 111 2.21 -13.31 -8.41
C HIS A 111 3.44 -12.47 -8.74
N ALA A 112 3.96 -12.56 -9.96
CA ALA A 112 5.10 -11.76 -10.41
C ALA A 112 4.77 -10.26 -10.42
N MET A 113 3.59 -9.88 -10.90
CA MET A 113 3.11 -8.48 -10.90
C MET A 113 2.89 -7.95 -9.48
N ALA A 114 2.31 -8.76 -8.58
CA ALA A 114 2.13 -8.40 -7.18
C ALA A 114 3.49 -8.22 -6.48
N GLN A 115 4.45 -9.08 -6.77
CA GLN A 115 5.82 -8.99 -6.28
C GLN A 115 6.54 -7.76 -6.85
N GLN A 116 6.38 -7.49 -8.14
CA GLN A 116 6.90 -6.27 -8.80
C GLN A 116 6.27 -5.01 -8.21
N LYS A 117 4.95 -5.00 -8.03
CA LYS A 117 4.22 -3.88 -7.39
C LYS A 117 4.61 -3.70 -5.93
N ALA A 118 4.89 -4.77 -5.19
CA ALA A 118 5.46 -4.69 -3.84
C ALA A 118 6.88 -4.11 -3.85
N ILE A 119 7.73 -4.51 -4.82
CA ILE A 119 9.07 -3.96 -5.03
C ILE A 119 8.98 -2.48 -5.47
N GLU A 120 8.06 -2.14 -6.36
CA GLU A 120 7.83 -0.75 -6.79
C GLU A 120 7.17 0.10 -5.70
N SER A 121 6.28 -0.46 -4.89
CA SER A 121 5.73 0.21 -3.71
C SER A 121 6.80 0.40 -2.62
N ALA A 122 7.75 -0.52 -2.51
CA ALA A 122 8.93 -0.34 -1.67
C ALA A 122 9.90 0.71 -2.27
N LYS A 123 9.95 0.85 -3.61
CA LYS A 123 10.70 1.93 -4.30
C LYS A 123 9.94 3.26 -4.33
N LEU A 124 8.61 3.24 -4.28
CA LEU A 124 7.70 4.39 -4.15
C LEU A 124 7.47 4.77 -2.68
N ALA A 125 8.42 4.46 -1.79
CA ALA A 125 8.52 5.25 -0.57
C ALA A 125 8.63 6.73 -1.02
N PRO A 126 7.77 7.65 -0.54
CA PRO A 126 7.72 9.03 -1.06
C PRO A 126 8.97 9.85 -0.77
N THR A 127 10.01 9.22 -0.34
CA THR A 127 11.29 9.78 0.07
C THR A 127 12.36 9.90 -1.03
N PRO A 128 12.40 9.10 -2.11
CA PRO A 128 13.40 9.29 -3.18
C PRO A 128 13.31 10.64 -3.88
N ASP A 129 12.10 11.18 -4.04
CA ASP A 129 11.88 12.50 -4.71
C ASP A 129 12.44 13.69 -3.90
N LEU A 130 12.72 13.48 -2.61
CA LEU A 130 13.28 14.50 -1.72
C LEU A 130 14.81 14.49 -1.68
N VAL A 131 15.44 13.46 -2.25
CA VAL A 131 16.89 13.31 -2.27
C VAL A 131 17.43 13.85 -3.60
N THR A 132 17.70 15.15 -3.65
CA THR A 132 18.18 15.86 -4.83
C THR A 132 19.70 16.09 -4.78
N SER A 133 20.26 16.22 -3.60
CA SER A 133 21.67 16.50 -3.32
C SER A 133 22.38 15.30 -2.70
N SER A 134 23.71 15.27 -2.81
CA SER A 134 24.56 14.26 -2.14
C SER A 134 24.54 14.37 -0.61
N LYS A 135 24.04 15.49 -0.08
CA LYS A 135 23.88 15.72 1.37
C LYS A 135 22.46 15.44 1.87
N ASP A 136 21.53 15.12 0.98
CA ASP A 136 20.17 14.78 1.37
C ASP A 136 20.08 13.33 1.79
N VAL A 137 19.49 13.08 2.94
CA VAL A 137 19.24 11.76 3.50
C VAL A 137 17.78 11.68 3.91
N ALA A 138 17.04 10.79 3.28
CA ALA A 138 15.66 10.52 3.63
C ALA A 138 15.57 9.22 4.43
N ILE A 139 14.82 9.23 5.54
CA ILE A 139 14.71 8.09 6.45
C ILE A 139 13.25 7.74 6.63
N ASN A 140 12.92 6.51 6.34
CA ASN A 140 11.61 5.93 6.51
C ASN A 140 11.56 5.13 7.82
N PHE A 141 10.61 5.45 8.69
CA PHE A 141 10.36 4.74 9.94
C PHE A 141 9.02 4.01 9.93
N PHE A 142 8.03 4.44 9.14
CA PHE A 142 6.75 3.75 9.05
C PHE A 142 6.91 2.43 8.29
N GLY A 143 6.71 1.31 9.01
CA GLY A 143 7.03 -0.03 8.55
C GLY A 143 8.47 -0.42 8.84
N ASP A 144 9.14 -1.02 7.86
CA ASP A 144 10.55 -1.39 7.97
C ASP A 144 11.43 -0.13 7.78
N MET A 145 12.49 -0.02 8.60
CA MET A 145 13.37 1.13 8.51
C MET A 145 14.22 1.09 7.24
N GLU A 146 14.25 2.22 6.53
CA GLU A 146 15.06 2.41 5.33
C GLU A 146 15.71 3.79 5.33
N ILE A 147 16.94 3.86 4.86
CA ILE A 147 17.68 5.10 4.66
C ILE A 147 17.96 5.26 3.17
N CYS A 148 17.45 6.33 2.58
CA CYS A 148 17.57 6.63 1.16
C CYS A 148 18.52 7.80 0.95
N THR A 149 19.44 7.63 0.01
CA THR A 149 20.37 8.68 -0.44
C THR A 149 20.41 8.72 -1.97
N LYS A 150 21.06 9.71 -2.55
CA LYS A 150 21.24 9.79 -4.00
C LYS A 150 21.94 8.57 -4.60
N LYS A 151 22.75 7.86 -3.83
CA LYS A 151 23.52 6.69 -4.31
C LYS A 151 22.79 5.37 -4.15
N GLY A 152 21.77 5.30 -3.26
CA GLY A 152 21.04 4.06 -3.03
C GLY A 152 20.21 4.05 -1.75
N ILE A 153 19.69 2.87 -1.45
CA ILE A 153 18.82 2.60 -0.30
C ILE A 153 19.51 1.58 0.61
N LEU A 154 19.54 1.86 1.89
CA LEU A 154 20.02 0.96 2.94
C LEU A 154 18.85 0.55 3.84
N SER A 155 18.44 -0.70 3.76
CA SER A 155 17.42 -1.25 4.67
C SER A 155 18.04 -1.78 5.96
N GLU A 156 17.26 -1.86 7.01
CA GLU A 156 17.65 -2.31 8.35
C GLU A 156 18.42 -3.63 8.36
N ARG A 157 18.02 -4.59 7.53
CA ARG A 157 18.67 -5.91 7.41
C ARG A 157 20.16 -5.84 7.04
N PHE A 158 20.60 -4.73 6.43
CA PHE A 158 22.00 -4.53 6.05
C PHE A 158 22.85 -3.84 7.15
N PHE A 159 22.26 -3.50 8.28
CA PHE A 159 23.02 -2.95 9.42
C PHE A 159 23.84 -4.01 10.17
N ASN A 160 23.81 -5.25 9.71
CA ASN A 160 24.54 -6.40 10.24
C ASN A 160 24.32 -6.70 11.74
N SER A 161 23.35 -6.05 12.38
CA SER A 161 22.97 -6.29 13.77
C SER A 161 21.64 -5.58 14.11
N PRO A 162 20.65 -6.26 14.69
CA PRO A 162 19.44 -5.63 15.21
C PRO A 162 19.73 -4.58 16.29
N LYS A 163 20.77 -4.76 17.11
CA LYS A 163 21.18 -3.76 18.10
C LYS A 163 21.76 -2.49 17.44
N SER A 164 22.37 -2.60 16.24
CA SER A 164 22.81 -1.43 15.49
C SER A 164 21.65 -0.56 15.03
N SER A 165 20.58 -1.15 14.49
CA SER A 165 19.42 -0.36 14.04
C SER A 165 18.76 0.40 15.20
N ARG A 166 18.67 -0.20 16.40
CA ARG A 166 18.13 0.45 17.60
C ARG A 166 18.95 1.67 18.00
N VAL A 167 20.29 1.52 18.06
CA VAL A 167 21.19 2.64 18.41
C VAL A 167 21.06 3.78 17.41
N ILE A 168 21.03 3.46 16.11
CA ILE A 168 20.91 4.46 15.04
C ILE A 168 19.56 5.16 15.11
N THR A 169 18.46 4.41 15.26
CA THR A 169 17.12 4.96 15.38
C THR A 169 17.00 5.86 16.61
N TYR A 170 17.54 5.45 17.77
CA TYR A 170 17.54 6.28 18.97
C TYR A 170 18.19 7.64 18.73
N ILE A 171 19.37 7.66 18.11
CA ILE A 171 20.10 8.91 17.80
C ILE A 171 19.32 9.77 16.78
N ILE A 172 18.67 9.16 15.76
CA ILE A 172 17.89 9.90 14.75
C ILE A 172 16.65 10.52 15.36
N LEU A 173 15.96 9.82 16.26
CA LEU A 173 14.75 10.31 16.92
C LEU A 173 15.03 11.37 17.99
N ASN A 174 16.27 11.46 18.48
CA ASN A 174 16.72 12.42 19.47
C ASN A 174 17.84 13.35 18.93
N PRO A 175 17.57 14.17 17.90
CA PRO A 175 18.62 14.84 17.11
C PRO A 175 19.29 16.03 17.80
N LYS A 176 18.76 16.52 18.92
CA LYS A 176 19.11 17.84 19.48
C LYS A 176 20.42 17.86 20.27
N THR A 177 20.91 16.72 20.75
CA THR A 177 22.08 16.63 21.64
C THR A 177 23.01 15.50 21.21
N ALA A 178 24.27 15.57 21.69
CA ALA A 178 25.15 14.42 21.61
C ALA A 178 24.83 13.46 22.75
N HIS A 179 24.74 12.18 22.46
CA HIS A 179 24.35 11.14 23.41
C HIS A 179 25.58 10.36 23.86
N PRO A 180 25.94 10.38 25.16
CA PRO A 180 26.97 9.51 25.72
C PRO A 180 26.62 8.03 25.50
N PRO A 181 27.64 7.17 25.23
CA PRO A 181 27.40 5.74 25.00
C PRO A 181 26.61 5.04 26.12
N LEU A 182 26.87 5.41 27.38
CA LEU A 182 26.20 4.83 28.54
C LEU A 182 24.70 5.23 28.57
N GLU A 183 24.39 6.49 28.23
CA GLU A 183 23.01 6.97 28.12
C GLU A 183 22.24 6.18 27.05
N ILE A 184 22.80 6.02 25.86
CA ILE A 184 22.20 5.23 24.77
C ILE A 184 21.95 3.80 25.25
N TYR A 185 22.93 3.20 25.92
CA TYR A 185 22.84 1.82 26.38
C TYR A 185 21.72 1.64 27.40
N HIS A 186 21.64 2.48 28.43
CA HIS A 186 20.60 2.43 29.45
C HIS A 186 19.20 2.74 28.89
N ALA A 187 19.10 3.65 27.91
CA ALA A 187 17.83 3.96 27.27
C ALA A 187 17.27 2.77 26.47
N LEU A 188 18.17 2.02 25.80
CA LEU A 188 17.76 0.90 24.95
C LEU A 188 17.62 -0.43 25.69
N TRP A 189 18.47 -0.66 26.71
CA TRP A 189 18.53 -1.93 27.48
C TRP A 189 18.66 -1.67 28.96
N PRO A 190 17.62 -1.13 29.62
CA PRO A 190 17.65 -0.76 31.02
C PRO A 190 17.88 -1.94 31.98
N ASP A 191 17.44 -3.13 31.56
CA ASP A 191 17.56 -4.36 32.33
C ASP A 191 18.94 -5.01 32.21
N GLU A 192 19.77 -4.58 31.25
CA GLU A 192 21.14 -5.08 31.07
C GLU A 192 22.12 -4.24 31.93
N CYS A 193 22.50 -4.75 33.11
CA CYS A 193 23.54 -4.12 33.95
C CYS A 193 24.93 -4.42 33.35
N VAL A 194 25.56 -3.42 32.76
CA VAL A 194 26.93 -3.53 32.20
C VAL A 194 27.82 -2.40 32.73
N GLU A 195 29.11 -2.71 32.86
CA GLU A 195 30.12 -1.70 33.17
C GLU A 195 30.18 -0.62 32.08
N PRO A 196 30.40 0.68 32.48
CA PRO A 196 30.43 1.79 31.51
C PRO A 196 31.39 1.59 30.33
N GLU A 197 32.53 0.94 30.58
CA GLU A 197 33.51 0.62 29.54
C GLU A 197 32.98 -0.40 28.52
N VAL A 198 32.21 -1.40 28.98
CA VAL A 198 31.58 -2.42 28.16
C VAL A 198 30.47 -1.80 27.31
N ALA A 199 29.62 -0.98 27.93
CA ALA A 199 28.60 -0.21 27.21
C ALA A 199 29.23 0.65 26.12
N GLY A 200 30.29 1.40 26.44
CA GLY A 200 31.02 2.22 25.49
C GLY A 200 31.63 1.43 24.33
N ARG A 201 32.16 0.24 24.60
CA ARG A 201 32.70 -0.65 23.57
C ARG A 201 31.61 -1.17 22.64
N ASN A 202 30.50 -1.61 23.21
CA ASN A 202 29.36 -2.14 22.47
C ASN A 202 28.76 -1.07 21.54
N ILE A 203 28.48 0.13 22.04
CA ILE A 203 27.91 1.23 21.24
C ILE A 203 28.89 1.62 20.11
N ARG A 204 30.19 1.73 20.38
CA ARG A 204 31.19 1.96 19.32
C ARG A 204 31.15 0.90 18.25
N GLY A 205 31.02 -0.39 18.64
CA GLY A 205 30.91 -1.51 17.72
C GLY A 205 29.66 -1.46 16.84
N TYR A 206 28.51 -1.06 17.41
CA TYR A 206 27.25 -0.92 16.66
C TYR A 206 27.32 0.24 15.66
N ILE A 207 27.84 1.39 16.06
CA ILE A 207 28.00 2.56 15.20
C ILE A 207 29.03 2.30 14.11
N TYR A 208 30.12 1.61 14.40
CA TYR A 208 31.13 1.26 13.42
C TYR A 208 30.53 0.39 12.30
N ARG A 209 29.79 -0.67 12.66
CA ARG A 209 29.12 -1.55 11.67
C ARG A 209 28.13 -0.78 10.79
N PHE A 210 27.33 0.09 11.39
CA PHE A 210 26.44 0.95 10.65
C PHE A 210 27.20 1.88 9.69
N ARG A 211 28.27 2.53 10.13
CA ARG A 211 29.06 3.42 9.28
C ARG A 211 29.64 2.69 8.07
N GLN A 212 30.10 1.45 8.24
CA GLN A 212 30.56 0.61 7.13
C GLN A 212 29.44 0.37 6.10
N ALA A 213 28.25 0.02 6.55
CA ALA A 213 27.09 -0.16 5.66
C ALA A 213 26.67 1.16 5.00
N PHE A 214 26.60 2.25 5.77
CA PHE A 214 26.15 3.55 5.28
C PHE A 214 27.13 4.20 4.29
N SER A 215 28.44 3.95 4.43
CA SER A 215 29.46 4.45 3.50
C SER A 215 29.31 3.92 2.07
N LEU A 216 28.55 2.84 1.86
CA LEU A 216 28.22 2.31 0.53
C LEU A 216 27.23 3.21 -0.22
N ILE A 217 26.42 3.98 0.50
CA ILE A 217 25.36 4.81 -0.08
C ILE A 217 25.55 6.32 0.15
N CYS A 218 26.51 6.75 0.99
CA CYS A 218 26.77 8.15 1.26
C CYS A 218 28.26 8.41 1.55
N ASP A 219 28.80 9.51 1.04
CA ASP A 219 30.20 9.90 1.28
C ASP A 219 30.41 10.58 2.64
N TYR A 220 29.35 11.01 3.28
CA TYR A 220 29.39 11.69 4.56
C TYR A 220 28.83 10.79 5.66
N PRO A 221 29.43 10.75 6.86
CA PRO A 221 28.89 9.94 7.94
C PRO A 221 27.53 10.51 8.42
N LEU A 222 26.53 9.64 8.63
CA LEU A 222 25.25 10.06 9.21
C LEU A 222 25.40 10.45 10.68
N ILE A 223 26.25 9.73 11.41
CA ILE A 223 26.51 9.93 12.84
C ILE A 223 27.95 10.35 13.04
N GLU A 224 28.13 11.46 13.75
CA GLU A 224 29.46 11.98 14.15
C GLU A 224 29.79 11.59 15.58
N SER A 225 31.10 11.41 15.83
CA SER A 225 31.63 11.28 17.19
C SER A 225 32.06 12.67 17.69
N THR A 226 31.64 13.00 18.89
CA THR A 226 31.99 14.24 19.61
C THR A 226 32.62 13.89 20.96
N PRO A 227 33.27 14.83 21.66
CA PRO A 227 33.75 14.59 23.03
C PRO A 227 32.63 14.16 24.00
N ASN A 228 31.38 14.60 23.74
CA ASN A 228 30.21 14.33 24.57
C ASN A 228 29.39 13.09 24.11
N GLY A 229 29.88 12.34 23.14
CA GLY A 229 29.17 11.16 22.62
C GLY A 229 28.88 11.23 21.11
N TYR A 230 27.74 10.70 20.71
CA TYR A 230 27.32 10.57 19.32
C TYR A 230 26.15 11.48 18.98
N ARG A 231 26.19 12.10 17.81
CA ARG A 231 25.11 12.95 17.30
C ARG A 231 24.89 12.75 15.79
N LEU A 232 23.78 13.22 15.28
CA LEU A 232 23.59 13.35 13.83
C LEU A 232 24.54 14.39 13.25
N ASN A 233 24.99 14.13 12.03
CA ASN A 233 25.84 15.05 11.28
C ASN A 233 25.01 16.30 10.87
N PRO A 234 25.31 17.50 11.40
CA PRO A 234 24.55 18.71 11.12
C PRO A 234 24.74 19.21 9.67
N ASN A 235 25.72 18.69 8.93
CA ASN A 235 25.97 19.05 7.54
C ASN A 235 25.09 18.26 6.55
N LEU A 236 24.33 17.29 7.01
CA LEU A 236 23.36 16.54 6.21
C LEU A 236 21.96 17.12 6.36
N ASN A 237 21.24 17.18 5.25
CA ASN A 237 19.82 17.50 5.25
C ASN A 237 19.03 16.20 5.46
N ILE A 238 18.62 15.95 6.70
CA ILE A 238 17.92 14.72 7.08
C ILE A 238 16.43 14.99 7.13
N ILE A 239 15.66 14.22 6.35
CA ILE A 239 14.21 14.30 6.28
C ILE A 239 13.64 12.93 6.62
N THR A 240 12.67 12.86 7.56
CA THR A 240 12.02 11.63 7.92
C THR A 240 10.56 11.60 7.44
N ASP A 241 10.03 10.41 7.14
CA ASP A 241 8.61 10.22 6.83
C ASP A 241 7.70 10.64 8.00
N VAL A 242 8.16 10.46 9.23
CA VAL A 242 7.51 10.91 10.46
C VAL A 242 7.34 12.44 10.47
N GLN A 243 8.43 13.18 10.20
CA GLN A 243 8.37 14.66 10.11
C GLN A 243 7.47 15.13 8.96
N GLN A 244 7.49 14.43 7.84
CA GLN A 244 6.60 14.76 6.72
C GLN A 244 5.14 14.51 7.06
N PHE A 245 4.85 13.39 7.72
CA PHE A 245 3.51 13.07 8.22
C PHE A 245 2.98 14.18 9.13
N ASP A 246 3.78 14.61 10.10
CA ASP A 246 3.41 15.68 11.03
C ASP A 246 3.15 17.01 10.29
N ARG A 247 4.00 17.37 9.33
CA ARG A 247 3.79 18.58 8.51
C ARG A 247 2.52 18.52 7.68
N LEU A 248 2.20 17.37 7.08
CA LEU A 248 0.98 17.18 6.30
C LEU A 248 -0.27 17.22 7.16
N VAL A 249 -0.24 16.60 8.33
CA VAL A 249 -1.34 16.65 9.31
C VAL A 249 -1.58 18.08 9.78
N GLU A 250 -0.53 18.83 10.07
CA GLU A 250 -0.67 20.23 10.48
C GLU A 250 -1.18 21.12 9.33
N ALA A 251 -0.68 20.91 8.11
CA ALA A 251 -1.17 21.61 6.92
C ALA A 251 -2.65 21.31 6.64
N THR A 252 -3.12 20.09 6.94
CA THR A 252 -4.54 19.74 6.81
C THR A 252 -5.41 20.55 7.76
N ARG A 253 -4.96 20.76 9.01
CA ARG A 253 -5.68 21.57 10.00
C ARG A 253 -5.76 23.06 9.61
N GLN A 254 -4.73 23.56 8.97
CA GLN A 254 -4.63 24.97 8.57
C GLN A 254 -5.33 25.27 7.24
N SER A 255 -5.66 24.25 6.43
CA SER A 255 -6.29 24.43 5.14
C SER A 255 -7.77 24.83 5.28
N SER A 256 -8.20 25.81 4.51
CA SER A 256 -9.60 26.25 4.44
C SER A 256 -10.40 25.54 3.33
N SER A 257 -9.74 24.91 2.37
CA SER A 257 -10.37 24.22 1.24
C SER A 257 -10.52 22.72 1.52
N GLU A 258 -11.75 22.20 1.45
CA GLU A 258 -12.02 20.76 1.64
C GLU A 258 -11.27 19.90 0.60
N PHE A 259 -11.19 20.34 -0.64
CA PHE A 259 -10.42 19.64 -1.67
C PHE A 259 -8.93 19.56 -1.32
N GLN A 260 -8.35 20.67 -0.81
CA GLN A 260 -6.94 20.66 -0.36
C GLN A 260 -6.75 19.77 0.86
N LYS A 261 -7.69 19.79 1.84
CA LYS A 261 -7.64 18.91 3.01
C LYS A 261 -7.62 17.45 2.60
N ILE A 262 -8.54 17.02 1.72
CA ILE A 262 -8.59 15.65 1.21
C ILE A 262 -7.25 15.25 0.56
N ASN A 263 -6.68 16.10 -0.28
CA ASN A 263 -5.40 15.82 -0.92
C ASN A 263 -4.23 15.73 0.06
N LEU A 264 -4.19 16.58 1.09
CA LEU A 264 -3.18 16.53 2.15
C LEU A 264 -3.33 15.25 2.99
N MET A 265 -4.57 14.89 3.35
CA MET A 265 -4.86 13.65 4.07
C MET A 265 -4.46 12.42 3.24
N LYS A 266 -4.79 12.38 1.94
CA LYS A 266 -4.36 11.30 1.03
C LYS A 266 -2.83 11.14 1.02
N LYS A 267 -2.09 12.25 0.95
CA LYS A 267 -0.63 12.24 1.02
C LYS A 267 -0.11 11.73 2.37
N ALA A 268 -0.67 12.19 3.47
CA ALA A 268 -0.25 11.78 4.81
C ALA A 268 -0.56 10.30 5.09
N VAL A 269 -1.77 9.83 4.75
CA VAL A 269 -2.16 8.40 4.89
C VAL A 269 -1.22 7.50 4.09
N LYS A 270 -0.79 7.92 2.90
CA LYS A 270 0.15 7.16 2.05
C LYS A 270 1.54 7.01 2.67
N LEU A 271 1.98 7.93 3.53
CA LEU A 271 3.27 7.81 4.24
C LEU A 271 3.26 6.69 5.28
N TYR A 272 2.12 6.43 5.91
CA TYR A 272 2.02 5.42 6.95
C TYR A 272 1.90 4.02 6.34
N ARG A 273 3.01 3.26 6.35
CA ARG A 273 3.12 1.92 5.75
C ARG A 273 3.06 0.80 6.79
N GLY A 274 2.74 1.13 8.03
CA GLY A 274 2.68 0.21 9.17
C GLY A 274 3.24 0.83 10.44
N ALA A 275 3.28 0.04 11.50
CA ALA A 275 3.84 0.50 12.79
C ALA A 275 5.25 1.03 12.61
N MET A 276 5.54 2.15 13.28
CA MET A 276 6.85 2.77 13.26
C MET A 276 7.91 1.79 13.77
N PHE A 277 9.00 1.63 13.01
CA PHE A 277 10.12 0.76 13.32
C PHE A 277 9.67 -0.66 13.71
N ARG A 278 9.05 -1.35 12.76
CA ARG A 278 8.39 -2.67 12.95
C ARG A 278 9.25 -3.70 13.69
N GLY A 279 10.56 -3.70 13.48
CA GLY A 279 11.50 -4.62 14.13
C GLY A 279 11.66 -4.44 15.64
N ALA A 280 11.17 -3.32 16.22
CA ALA A 280 11.26 -3.02 17.65
C ALA A 280 10.04 -2.25 18.19
N GLN A 281 8.90 -2.34 17.53
CA GLN A 281 7.69 -1.57 17.84
C GLN A 281 7.16 -1.74 19.28
N ASP A 282 7.46 -2.87 19.91
CA ASP A 282 6.98 -3.23 21.25
C ASP A 282 8.03 -2.95 22.34
N GLU A 283 9.20 -2.41 21.98
CA GLU A 283 10.25 -2.08 22.93
C GLU A 283 9.91 -0.80 23.71
N HIS A 284 10.19 -0.81 25.01
CA HIS A 284 9.78 0.27 25.94
C HIS A 284 10.25 1.67 25.53
N TRP A 285 11.43 1.80 24.90
CA TRP A 285 12.03 3.09 24.52
C TRP A 285 11.32 3.77 23.35
N ILE A 286 10.56 3.02 22.53
CA ILE A 286 9.89 3.54 21.33
C ILE A 286 8.36 3.36 21.35
N ILE A 287 7.81 2.46 22.18
CA ILE A 287 6.39 2.09 22.17
C ILE A 287 5.45 3.29 22.30
N SER A 288 5.83 4.30 23.08
CA SER A 288 5.03 5.53 23.23
C SER A 288 4.90 6.29 21.89
N GLN A 289 5.97 6.37 21.12
CA GLN A 289 5.96 7.00 19.79
C GLN A 289 5.18 6.15 18.77
N VAL A 290 5.39 4.84 18.80
CA VAL A 290 4.63 3.89 17.95
C VAL A 290 3.14 4.06 18.17
N ASN A 291 2.68 4.07 19.42
CA ASN A 291 1.27 4.24 19.76
C ASN A 291 0.75 5.64 19.39
N LEU A 292 1.53 6.69 19.57
CA LEU A 292 1.17 8.05 19.16
C LEU A 292 0.88 8.12 17.65
N TYR A 293 1.79 7.60 16.82
CA TYR A 293 1.61 7.64 15.37
C TYR A 293 0.54 6.68 14.87
N ARG A 294 0.33 5.56 15.55
CA ARG A 294 -0.80 4.66 15.30
C ARG A 294 -2.14 5.37 15.52
N LEU A 295 -2.31 6.07 16.63
CA LEU A 295 -3.52 6.84 16.94
C LEU A 295 -3.73 8.00 15.96
N ARG A 296 -2.66 8.73 15.60
CA ARG A 296 -2.71 9.81 14.61
C ARG A 296 -3.14 9.31 13.24
N TYR A 297 -2.59 8.16 12.81
CA TYR A 297 -2.99 7.53 11.54
C TYR A 297 -4.45 7.12 11.55
N VAL A 298 -4.93 6.44 12.61
CA VAL A 298 -6.33 6.03 12.73
C VAL A 298 -7.27 7.24 12.68
N SER A 299 -6.94 8.30 13.41
CA SER A 299 -7.74 9.54 13.35
C SER A 299 -7.78 10.12 11.94
N LEU A 300 -6.61 10.26 11.31
CA LEU A 300 -6.47 10.86 9.98
C LEU A 300 -7.20 10.07 8.90
N VAL A 301 -7.06 8.74 8.88
CA VAL A 301 -7.73 7.90 7.87
C VAL A 301 -9.24 7.89 8.06
N ASN A 302 -9.72 7.92 9.31
CA ASN A 302 -11.15 8.00 9.59
C ASN A 302 -11.75 9.35 9.15
N ASP A 303 -11.00 10.45 9.29
CA ASP A 303 -11.42 11.76 8.79
C ASP A 303 -11.40 11.79 7.26
N LEU A 304 -10.40 11.18 6.62
CA LEU A 304 -10.33 11.04 5.16
C LEU A 304 -11.51 10.24 4.61
N LEU A 305 -11.82 9.07 5.22
CA LEU A 305 -12.93 8.21 4.77
C LEU A 305 -14.27 8.94 4.85
N ARG A 306 -14.51 9.70 5.93
CA ARG A 306 -15.72 10.52 6.08
C ARG A 306 -15.78 11.61 5.00
N ALA A 307 -14.70 12.37 4.81
CA ALA A 307 -14.67 13.45 3.80
C ALA A 307 -14.87 12.91 2.37
N LEU A 308 -14.34 11.72 2.05
CA LEU A 308 -14.56 11.07 0.76
C LEU A 308 -16.01 10.59 0.60
N ALA A 309 -16.63 10.08 1.67
CA ALA A 309 -18.02 9.66 1.64
C ALA A 309 -18.99 10.85 1.46
N GLU A 310 -18.69 12.00 2.09
CA GLU A 310 -19.46 13.24 1.90
C GLU A 310 -19.41 13.73 0.43
N THR A 311 -18.32 13.46 -0.29
CA THR A 311 -18.21 13.72 -1.73
C THR A 311 -18.73 12.58 -2.61
N GLN A 312 -19.27 11.51 -2.03
CA GLN A 312 -19.77 10.30 -2.70
C GLN A 312 -18.70 9.54 -3.53
N ASP A 313 -17.42 9.79 -3.27
CA ASP A 313 -16.31 9.07 -3.92
C ASP A 313 -16.10 7.69 -3.25
N TYR A 314 -17.12 6.81 -3.39
CA TYR A 314 -17.11 5.49 -2.75
C TYR A 314 -16.00 4.56 -3.25
N ALA A 315 -15.47 4.79 -4.45
CA ALA A 315 -14.32 4.05 -4.96
C ALA A 315 -13.06 4.37 -4.15
N CYS A 316 -12.79 5.65 -3.93
CA CYS A 316 -11.69 6.05 -3.04
C CYS A 316 -11.95 5.64 -1.58
N VAL A 317 -13.18 5.73 -1.08
CA VAL A 317 -13.53 5.22 0.27
C VAL A 317 -13.15 3.75 0.40
N GLN A 318 -13.55 2.89 -0.55
CA GLN A 318 -13.22 1.47 -0.54
C GLN A 318 -11.70 1.23 -0.53
N HIS A 319 -10.96 1.93 -1.40
CA HIS A 319 -9.51 1.80 -1.49
C HIS A 319 -8.81 2.13 -0.15
N TYR A 320 -9.14 3.28 0.45
CA TYR A 320 -8.51 3.70 1.71
C TYR A 320 -9.00 2.89 2.92
N ALA A 321 -10.27 2.46 2.92
CA ALA A 321 -10.82 1.60 3.98
C ALA A 321 -10.16 0.22 3.98
N LEU A 322 -9.96 -0.37 2.78
CA LEU A 322 -9.25 -1.65 2.64
C LEU A 322 -7.82 -1.56 3.18
N ASN A 323 -7.05 -0.55 2.73
CA ASN A 323 -5.69 -0.33 3.21
C ASN A 323 -5.64 -0.10 4.72
N ALA A 324 -6.62 0.65 5.27
CA ALA A 324 -6.68 0.90 6.71
C ALA A 324 -7.02 -0.37 7.51
N ALA A 325 -7.92 -1.23 7.02
CA ALA A 325 -8.24 -2.50 7.65
C ALA A 325 -7.07 -3.50 7.59
N GLU A 326 -6.27 -3.47 6.52
CA GLU A 326 -5.05 -4.29 6.42
C GLU A 326 -3.95 -3.84 7.38
N LEU A 327 -3.71 -2.52 7.49
CA LEU A 327 -2.69 -1.96 8.39
C LEU A 327 -3.10 -1.99 9.86
N MET A 328 -4.40 -1.89 10.12
CA MET A 328 -5.00 -1.79 11.44
C MET A 328 -6.28 -2.64 11.51
N PRO A 329 -6.17 -3.97 11.64
CA PRO A 329 -7.32 -4.88 11.60
C PRO A 329 -8.42 -4.58 12.63
N GLY A 330 -8.07 -4.00 13.79
CA GLY A 330 -9.04 -3.54 14.80
C GLY A 330 -9.66 -2.16 14.52
N ASN A 331 -9.43 -1.53 13.36
CA ASN A 331 -10.07 -0.25 13.04
C ASN A 331 -11.52 -0.44 12.59
N LEU A 332 -12.43 -0.39 13.54
CA LEU A 332 -13.88 -0.58 13.35
C LEU A 332 -14.46 0.35 12.27
N LYS A 333 -14.02 1.61 12.19
CA LYS A 333 -14.51 2.56 11.18
C LYS A 333 -14.03 2.19 9.78
N ALA A 334 -12.86 1.60 9.63
CA ALA A 334 -12.39 1.11 8.33
C ALA A 334 -13.30 -0.04 7.83
N HIS A 335 -13.67 -0.98 8.70
CA HIS A 335 -14.63 -2.05 8.37
C HIS A 335 -16.02 -1.49 8.03
N TYR A 336 -16.50 -0.51 8.80
CA TYR A 336 -17.76 0.17 8.50
C TYR A 336 -17.75 0.75 7.08
N TRP A 337 -16.77 1.57 6.75
CA TRP A 337 -16.68 2.21 5.44
C TRP A 337 -16.41 1.23 4.31
N LEU A 338 -15.75 0.11 4.58
CA LEU A 338 -15.56 -0.94 3.59
C LEU A 338 -16.90 -1.60 3.20
N VAL A 339 -17.75 -1.89 4.18
CA VAL A 339 -19.11 -2.41 3.93
C VAL A 339 -19.95 -1.37 3.20
N VAL A 340 -19.98 -0.12 3.67
CA VAL A 340 -20.79 0.98 3.09
C VAL A 340 -20.37 1.24 1.64
N SER A 341 -19.07 1.42 1.39
CA SER A 341 -18.59 1.71 0.03
C SER A 341 -18.87 0.56 -0.94
N THR A 342 -18.68 -0.68 -0.52
CA THR A 342 -18.99 -1.87 -1.33
C THR A 342 -20.48 -1.99 -1.63
N TYR A 343 -21.34 -1.61 -0.69
CA TYR A 343 -22.78 -1.55 -0.90
C TYR A 343 -23.16 -0.50 -1.95
N HIS A 344 -22.61 0.72 -1.86
CA HIS A 344 -22.86 1.81 -2.81
C HIS A 344 -22.31 1.53 -4.20
N LEU A 345 -21.22 0.79 -4.32
CA LEU A 345 -20.67 0.32 -5.59
C LEU A 345 -21.51 -0.80 -6.24
N GLY A 346 -22.68 -1.10 -5.68
CA GLY A 346 -23.70 -1.98 -6.27
C GLY A 346 -23.56 -3.46 -5.98
N SER A 347 -22.67 -3.87 -5.07
CA SER A 347 -22.48 -5.29 -4.75
C SER A 347 -22.86 -5.64 -3.32
N ILE A 348 -24.17 -5.89 -3.11
CA ILE A 348 -24.71 -6.34 -1.80
C ILE A 348 -24.03 -7.64 -1.35
N ALA A 349 -23.80 -8.60 -2.26
CA ALA A 349 -23.15 -9.85 -1.92
C ALA A 349 -21.70 -9.66 -1.43
N LEU A 350 -20.94 -8.76 -2.04
CA LEU A 350 -19.59 -8.42 -1.56
C LEU A 350 -19.64 -7.66 -0.23
N ALA A 351 -20.60 -6.75 -0.05
CA ALA A 351 -20.75 -6.05 1.23
C ALA A 351 -21.06 -7.02 2.38
N LYS A 352 -21.86 -8.07 2.14
CA LYS A 352 -22.09 -9.17 3.11
C LYS A 352 -20.79 -9.94 3.40
N ASN A 353 -20.01 -10.25 2.38
CA ASN A 353 -18.74 -10.93 2.57
C ASN A 353 -17.76 -10.08 3.40
N GLU A 354 -17.72 -8.77 3.18
CA GLU A 354 -16.90 -7.88 4.02
C GLU A 354 -17.39 -7.81 5.46
N LEU A 355 -18.71 -7.85 5.67
CA LEU A 355 -19.29 -7.93 7.02
C LEU A 355 -18.93 -9.25 7.72
N LEU A 356 -18.97 -10.38 7.02
CA LEU A 356 -18.55 -11.68 7.54
C LEU A 356 -17.04 -11.69 7.86
N ARG A 357 -16.22 -11.13 6.98
CA ARG A 357 -14.78 -10.97 7.21
C ARG A 357 -14.49 -10.12 8.44
N ALA A 358 -15.21 -9.02 8.62
CA ALA A 358 -15.08 -8.20 9.83
C ALA A 358 -15.42 -8.99 11.10
N LYS A 359 -16.40 -9.90 11.06
CA LYS A 359 -16.76 -10.78 12.18
C LYS A 359 -15.64 -11.74 12.58
N GLU A 360 -14.83 -12.18 11.63
CA GLU A 360 -13.68 -13.06 11.90
C GLU A 360 -12.49 -12.32 12.50
N ILE A 361 -12.37 -11.03 12.22
CA ILE A 361 -11.22 -10.19 12.61
C ILE A 361 -11.48 -9.45 13.94
N LEU A 362 -12.67 -8.88 14.09
CA LEU A 362 -13.05 -8.08 15.24
C LEU A 362 -13.44 -8.95 16.43
N THR A 363 -13.25 -8.41 17.64
CA THR A 363 -13.81 -9.03 18.85
C THR A 363 -15.34 -9.02 18.80
N SER A 364 -15.97 -9.90 19.58
CA SER A 364 -17.46 -9.97 19.62
C SER A 364 -18.10 -8.64 20.03
N GLU A 365 -17.45 -7.88 20.92
CA GLU A 365 -17.92 -6.56 21.34
C GLU A 365 -17.79 -5.53 20.20
N GLU A 366 -16.63 -5.47 19.56
CA GLU A 366 -16.38 -4.56 18.43
C GLU A 366 -17.30 -4.86 17.25
N TYR A 367 -17.53 -6.14 16.95
CA TYR A 367 -18.46 -6.55 15.90
C TYR A 367 -19.90 -6.13 16.21
N THR A 368 -20.36 -6.26 17.46
CA THR A 368 -21.68 -5.78 17.88
C THR A 368 -21.81 -4.27 17.68
N ILE A 369 -20.75 -3.51 17.98
CA ILE A 369 -20.72 -2.06 17.73
C ILE A 369 -20.80 -1.76 16.23
N LEU A 370 -20.08 -2.53 15.38
CA LEU A 370 -20.14 -2.39 13.92
C LEU A 370 -21.57 -2.64 13.39
N GLU A 371 -22.22 -3.73 13.85
CA GLU A 371 -23.61 -4.02 13.48
C GLU A 371 -24.55 -2.89 13.88
N ASP A 372 -24.39 -2.34 15.07
CA ASP A 372 -25.19 -1.21 15.55
C ASP A 372 -24.98 0.06 14.70
N TYR A 373 -23.76 0.34 14.27
CA TYR A 373 -23.49 1.46 13.37
C TYR A 373 -24.14 1.25 12.01
N LEU A 374 -24.02 0.06 11.41
CA LEU A 374 -24.63 -0.25 10.11
C LEU A 374 -26.16 -0.25 10.19
N ARG A 375 -26.76 -0.71 11.30
CA ARG A 375 -28.21 -0.71 11.51
C ARG A 375 -28.78 0.70 11.63
N LYS A 376 -28.03 1.62 12.25
CA LYS A 376 -28.43 3.02 12.44
C LYS A 376 -28.05 3.92 11.26
N SER A 377 -27.25 3.41 10.32
CA SER A 377 -26.79 4.15 9.18
C SER A 377 -27.90 4.38 8.16
N GLU A 378 -27.98 5.58 7.63
CA GLU A 378 -28.82 5.90 6.47
C GLU A 378 -28.15 5.49 5.15
N ASP A 379 -26.85 5.19 5.17
CA ASP A 379 -26.03 4.87 3.98
C ASP A 379 -26.34 3.47 3.43
N VAL A 380 -26.79 2.52 4.26
CA VAL A 380 -27.03 1.13 3.87
C VAL A 380 -28.36 0.59 4.39
N SER A 381 -29.01 -0.27 3.64
CA SER A 381 -30.16 -1.00 4.14
C SER A 381 -29.71 -2.26 4.87
N TRP A 382 -29.79 -2.23 6.21
CA TRP A 382 -29.46 -3.38 7.05
C TRP A 382 -30.21 -4.65 6.67
N GLU A 383 -31.50 -4.53 6.35
CA GLU A 383 -32.32 -5.67 5.94
C GLU A 383 -31.82 -6.38 4.69
N LYS A 384 -31.19 -5.63 3.77
CA LYS A 384 -30.56 -6.20 2.57
C LYS A 384 -29.21 -6.85 2.86
N LEU A 385 -28.53 -6.42 3.91
CA LEU A 385 -27.24 -6.98 4.31
C LEU A 385 -27.38 -8.31 5.06
N ILE A 386 -28.49 -8.55 5.79
CA ILE A 386 -28.69 -9.77 6.58
C ILE A 386 -29.51 -10.84 5.86
N LYS A 387 -30.31 -10.49 4.83
CA LYS A 387 -31.01 -11.44 3.96
C LYS A 387 -30.03 -12.03 2.92
#